data_80b20bdf752dfd3475771dee0e75ee8b
#
_entry.id   80b20bdf752dfd3475771dee0e75ee8b
#
_cell.length_a   1.000
_cell.length_b   1.000
_cell.length_c   1.000
_cell.angle_alpha   90.00
_cell.angle_beta   90.00
_cell.angle_gamma   90.00
#
_symmetry.space_group_name_H-M   'P 1'
#
loop_
_entity.id
_entity.type
_entity.pdbx_description
1 polymer ?
#
loop_
_entity_poly.entity_id
_entity_poly.type
_entity_poly.pdbx_seq_one_letter_code
_entity_poly.pdbx_strand_id
1 'polypeptide(L)'
;MAAKHHQSIAEMYETDAIDLEKAVQHYEQAADYFRGEESNASANRCLLKVAQYAAQLENYEKAIQIYQQVASSALESSLLKYSAKEYLFRAALCHLCVDVLNAQHAMERYVQMYPAFQDSREYKLLKTLIEHMEEQNVEGFTDAVKEYDSISRLDQWYTTILLRIKKQLNENPDLR
;
A
#
# COMPACT_ATOMS: atom_id res chain seq x y z
N MET A 1 -10.46 26.04 -3.56
CA MET A 1 -11.30 26.25 -2.35
C MET A 1 -12.05 24.98 -1.95
N ALA A 2 -12.82 24.37 -2.87
CA ALA A 2 -13.54 23.14 -2.57
C ALA A 2 -12.63 22.00 -2.17
N ALA A 3 -11.49 21.84 -2.85
CA ALA A 3 -10.52 20.78 -2.55
C ALA A 3 -10.03 20.86 -1.10
N LYS A 4 -9.59 22.04 -0.67
CA LYS A 4 -9.11 22.24 0.71
C LYS A 4 -10.20 22.05 1.74
N HIS A 5 -11.42 22.41 1.40
CA HIS A 5 -12.57 22.23 2.29
C HIS A 5 -12.82 20.74 2.55
N HIS A 6 -12.86 19.92 1.50
CA HIS A 6 -13.03 18.49 1.64
C HIS A 6 -11.84 17.85 2.35
N GLN A 7 -10.63 18.32 2.07
CA GLN A 7 -9.43 17.84 2.76
C GLN A 7 -9.51 18.10 4.26
N SER A 8 -9.95 19.30 4.66
CA SER A 8 -10.10 19.65 6.07
C SER A 8 -11.16 18.79 6.77
N ILE A 9 -12.26 18.51 6.09
CA ILE A 9 -13.30 17.62 6.63
C ILE A 9 -12.74 16.19 6.78
N ALA A 10 -12.00 15.71 5.78
CA ALA A 10 -11.38 14.41 5.84
C ALA A 10 -10.42 14.30 7.03
N GLU A 11 -9.58 15.31 7.23
CA GLU A 11 -8.66 15.37 8.37
C GLU A 11 -9.39 15.31 9.71
N MET A 12 -10.55 15.95 9.80
CA MET A 12 -11.38 15.90 11.00
C MET A 12 -11.85 14.46 11.27
N TYR A 13 -12.31 13.73 10.25
CA TYR A 13 -12.74 12.35 10.40
C TYR A 13 -11.57 11.41 10.63
N GLU A 14 -10.36 11.83 10.31
CA GLU A 14 -9.14 11.06 10.57
C GLU A 14 -8.71 11.18 12.04
N THR A 15 -8.87 12.34 12.65
CA THR A 15 -8.28 12.66 13.95
C THR A 15 -9.27 12.92 15.07
N ASP A 16 -10.29 13.73 14.83
CA ASP A 16 -11.17 14.23 15.89
C ASP A 16 -12.42 13.38 16.10
N ALA A 17 -13.15 13.14 15.02
CA ALA A 17 -14.37 12.33 15.05
C ALA A 17 -14.15 11.11 14.16
N ILE A 18 -13.33 10.17 14.61
CA ILE A 18 -12.79 9.09 13.78
C ILE A 18 -13.86 8.30 13.05
N ASP A 19 -13.88 8.44 11.72
CA ASP A 19 -14.75 7.70 10.81
C ASP A 19 -13.99 7.56 9.49
N LEU A 20 -13.28 6.45 9.32
CA LEU A 20 -12.40 6.26 8.17
C LEU A 20 -13.15 6.19 6.85
N GLU A 21 -14.39 5.68 6.85
CA GLU A 21 -15.19 5.65 5.63
C GLU A 21 -15.51 7.05 5.13
N LYS A 22 -15.88 7.95 6.05
CA LYS A 22 -16.14 9.34 5.70
C LYS A 22 -14.86 10.07 5.33
N ALA A 23 -13.76 9.76 6.02
CA ALA A 23 -12.46 10.33 5.67
C ALA A 23 -12.08 9.96 4.23
N VAL A 24 -12.26 8.70 3.84
CA VAL A 24 -12.02 8.23 2.47
C VAL A 24 -12.86 9.03 1.47
N GLN A 25 -14.16 9.15 1.72
CA GLN A 25 -15.06 9.87 0.82
C GLN A 25 -14.61 11.32 0.60
N HIS A 26 -14.26 12.02 1.66
CA HIS A 26 -13.85 13.42 1.54
C HIS A 26 -12.47 13.58 0.93
N TYR A 27 -11.54 12.66 1.20
CA TYR A 27 -10.24 12.66 0.53
C TYR A 27 -10.39 12.39 -0.98
N GLU A 28 -11.30 11.51 -1.37
CA GLU A 28 -11.56 11.25 -2.80
C GLU A 28 -12.10 12.51 -3.48
N GLN A 29 -13.05 13.19 -2.84
CA GLN A 29 -13.60 14.44 -3.37
C GLN A 29 -12.53 15.52 -3.45
N ALA A 30 -11.68 15.63 -2.42
CA ALA A 30 -10.57 16.59 -2.45
C ALA A 30 -9.62 16.28 -3.60
N ALA A 31 -9.29 15.01 -3.82
CA ALA A 31 -8.41 14.60 -4.91
C ALA A 31 -8.98 14.98 -6.27
N ASP A 32 -10.28 14.77 -6.49
CA ASP A 32 -10.94 15.12 -7.74
C ASP A 32 -10.90 16.64 -7.99
N TYR A 33 -11.16 17.43 -6.97
CA TYR A 33 -11.09 18.90 -7.09
C TYR A 33 -9.67 19.37 -7.34
N PHE A 34 -8.66 18.81 -6.64
CA PHE A 34 -7.27 19.16 -6.89
C PHE A 34 -6.84 18.81 -8.30
N ARG A 35 -7.30 17.68 -8.82
CA ARG A 35 -7.00 17.28 -10.19
C ARG A 35 -7.62 18.25 -11.21
N GLY A 36 -8.85 18.70 -10.94
CA GLY A 36 -9.51 19.70 -11.75
C GLY A 36 -8.80 21.07 -11.73
N GLU A 37 -8.10 21.36 -10.64
CA GLU A 37 -7.29 22.58 -10.50
C GLU A 37 -5.85 22.38 -11.01
N GLU A 38 -5.56 21.24 -11.60
CA GLU A 38 -4.25 20.84 -12.09
C GLU A 38 -3.19 20.77 -10.98
N SER A 39 -3.62 20.59 -9.73
CA SER A 39 -2.73 20.40 -8.58
C SER A 39 -2.49 18.91 -8.35
N ASN A 40 -1.73 18.29 -9.25
CA ASN A 40 -1.52 16.85 -9.23
C ASN A 40 -0.83 16.35 -7.97
N ALA A 41 0.14 17.11 -7.45
CA ALA A 41 0.82 16.72 -6.21
C ALA A 41 -0.15 16.66 -5.03
N SER A 42 -1.03 17.65 -4.90
CA SER A 42 -2.04 17.67 -3.84
C SER A 42 -3.08 16.57 -4.03
N ALA A 43 -3.49 16.32 -5.29
CA ALA A 43 -4.40 15.22 -5.61
C ALA A 43 -3.79 13.88 -5.20
N ASN A 44 -2.52 13.64 -5.52
CA ASN A 44 -1.85 12.39 -5.17
C ASN A 44 -1.71 12.21 -3.67
N ARG A 45 -1.44 13.28 -2.91
CA ARG A 45 -1.41 13.19 -1.46
C ARG A 45 -2.74 12.74 -0.89
N CYS A 46 -3.83 13.28 -1.42
CA CYS A 46 -5.18 12.86 -1.01
C CYS A 46 -5.45 11.41 -1.40
N LEU A 47 -5.06 11.00 -2.61
CA LEU A 47 -5.23 9.62 -3.06
C LEU A 47 -4.45 8.64 -2.20
N LEU A 48 -3.25 9.00 -1.75
CA LEU A 48 -2.47 8.14 -0.85
C LEU A 48 -3.17 7.95 0.49
N LYS A 49 -3.87 8.96 0.99
CA LYS A 49 -4.71 8.82 2.19
C LYS A 49 -5.89 7.88 1.93
N VAL A 50 -6.51 8.00 0.76
CA VAL A 50 -7.60 7.10 0.37
C VAL A 50 -7.10 5.65 0.36
N ALA A 51 -5.95 5.39 -0.26
CA ALA A 51 -5.39 4.05 -0.35
C ALA A 51 -5.04 3.51 1.04
N GLN A 52 -4.44 4.33 1.89
CA GLN A 52 -4.06 3.97 3.25
C GLN A 52 -5.27 3.49 4.05
N TYR A 53 -6.34 4.26 4.03
CA TYR A 53 -7.55 3.92 4.80
C TYR A 53 -8.40 2.85 4.14
N ALA A 54 -8.42 2.81 2.80
CA ALA A 54 -9.10 1.72 2.09
C ALA A 54 -8.51 0.36 2.48
N ALA A 55 -7.17 0.27 2.56
CA ALA A 55 -6.52 -0.96 3.00
C ALA A 55 -6.86 -1.30 4.45
N GLN A 56 -6.90 -0.30 5.33
CA GLN A 56 -7.31 -0.51 6.73
C GLN A 56 -8.74 -1.02 6.84
N LEU A 57 -9.62 -0.57 5.94
CA LEU A 57 -11.02 -1.00 5.86
C LEU A 57 -11.19 -2.30 5.06
N GLU A 58 -10.08 -2.93 4.70
CA GLU A 58 -10.04 -4.18 3.92
C GLU A 58 -10.57 -4.04 2.49
N ASN A 59 -10.64 -2.82 1.97
CA ASN A 59 -10.93 -2.58 0.56
C ASN A 59 -9.61 -2.58 -0.22
N TYR A 60 -9.02 -3.76 -0.34
CA TYR A 60 -7.68 -3.93 -0.90
C TYR A 60 -7.62 -3.61 -2.39
N GLU A 61 -8.66 -3.95 -3.14
CA GLU A 61 -8.69 -3.68 -4.57
C GLU A 61 -8.55 -2.18 -4.86
N LYS A 62 -9.29 -1.36 -4.13
CA LYS A 62 -9.22 0.09 -4.26
C LYS A 62 -7.84 0.62 -3.88
N ALA A 63 -7.28 0.12 -2.78
CA ALA A 63 -5.94 0.51 -2.33
C ALA A 63 -4.88 0.16 -3.38
N ILE A 64 -4.95 -1.06 -3.94
CA ILE A 64 -4.02 -1.52 -4.96
C ILE A 64 -4.05 -0.61 -6.19
N GLN A 65 -5.26 -0.33 -6.70
CA GLN A 65 -5.41 0.52 -7.88
C GLN A 65 -4.79 1.90 -7.67
N ILE A 66 -5.03 2.49 -6.52
CA ILE A 66 -4.52 3.83 -6.22
C ILE A 66 -3.00 3.81 -6.06
N TYR A 67 -2.45 2.86 -5.30
CA TYR A 67 -1.01 2.78 -5.14
C TYR A 67 -0.30 2.56 -6.48
N GLN A 68 -0.85 1.72 -7.35
CA GLN A 68 -0.28 1.50 -8.67
C GLN A 68 -0.34 2.76 -9.54
N GLN A 69 -1.45 3.48 -9.48
CA GLN A 69 -1.62 4.72 -10.23
C GLN A 69 -0.63 5.80 -9.77
N VAL A 70 -0.50 5.98 -8.46
CA VAL A 70 0.43 6.98 -7.91
C VAL A 70 1.87 6.57 -8.20
N ALA A 71 2.19 5.28 -8.13
CA ALA A 71 3.51 4.79 -8.50
C ALA A 71 3.85 5.08 -9.95
N SER A 72 2.93 4.80 -10.88
CA SER A 72 3.11 5.14 -12.30
C SER A 72 3.38 6.62 -12.51
N SER A 73 2.60 7.45 -11.84
CA SER A 73 2.77 8.91 -11.92
C SER A 73 4.14 9.32 -11.39
N ALA A 74 4.58 8.74 -10.29
CA ALA A 74 5.88 9.04 -9.69
C ALA A 74 7.04 8.65 -10.63
N LEU A 75 6.90 7.55 -11.36
CA LEU A 75 7.93 7.08 -12.28
C LEU A 75 8.16 8.02 -13.46
N GLU A 76 7.18 8.85 -13.80
CA GLU A 76 7.29 9.84 -14.86
C GLU A 76 8.12 11.06 -14.43
N SER A 77 8.38 11.20 -13.14
CA SER A 77 9.13 12.34 -12.58
C SER A 77 10.48 11.89 -12.09
N SER A 78 11.54 12.58 -12.53
CA SER A 78 12.90 12.29 -12.05
C SER A 78 13.08 12.58 -10.55
N LEU A 79 12.27 13.48 -9.99
CA LEU A 79 12.30 13.82 -8.57
C LEU A 79 11.56 12.81 -7.70
N LEU A 80 10.44 12.27 -8.19
CA LEU A 80 9.54 11.41 -7.42
C LEU A 80 9.74 9.92 -7.66
N LYS A 81 10.57 9.58 -8.63
CA LYS A 81 10.79 8.21 -9.09
C LYS A 81 11.13 7.23 -7.95
N TYR A 82 11.91 7.67 -6.97
CA TYR A 82 12.29 6.82 -5.86
C TYR A 82 11.14 6.48 -4.91
N SER A 83 10.13 7.34 -4.87
CA SER A 83 8.93 7.09 -4.06
C SER A 83 8.07 5.96 -4.63
N ALA A 84 8.20 5.69 -5.92
CA ALA A 84 7.43 4.61 -6.57
C ALA A 84 7.67 3.26 -5.90
N LYS A 85 8.89 3.01 -5.44
CA LYS A 85 9.25 1.78 -4.75
C LYS A 85 8.34 1.51 -3.55
N GLU A 86 8.12 2.54 -2.74
CA GLU A 86 7.25 2.42 -1.57
C GLU A 86 5.80 2.11 -1.95
N TYR A 87 5.30 2.79 -2.98
CA TYR A 87 3.91 2.59 -3.41
C TYR A 87 3.71 1.20 -4.01
N LEU A 88 4.68 0.72 -4.78
CA LEU A 88 4.64 -0.64 -5.33
C LEU A 88 4.72 -1.70 -4.22
N PHE A 89 5.52 -1.44 -3.21
CA PHE A 89 5.61 -2.31 -2.03
C PHE A 89 4.26 -2.39 -1.31
N ARG A 90 3.62 -1.26 -1.08
CA ARG A 90 2.30 -1.22 -0.42
C ARG A 90 1.25 -1.95 -1.26
N ALA A 91 1.25 -1.74 -2.57
CA ALA A 91 0.32 -2.44 -3.47
C ALA A 91 0.51 -3.96 -3.41
N ALA A 92 1.76 -4.42 -3.43
CA ALA A 92 2.07 -5.84 -3.35
C ALA A 92 1.62 -6.46 -2.02
N LEU A 93 1.81 -5.74 -0.90
CA LEU A 93 1.34 -6.20 0.40
C LEU A 93 -0.19 -6.33 0.43
N CYS A 94 -0.90 -5.39 -0.18
CA CYS A 94 -2.35 -5.48 -0.29
C CYS A 94 -2.76 -6.68 -1.15
N HIS A 95 -2.04 -6.97 -2.23
CA HIS A 95 -2.26 -8.19 -3.01
C HIS A 95 -2.10 -9.45 -2.16
N LEU A 96 -1.08 -9.48 -1.30
CA LEU A 96 -0.86 -10.63 -0.42
C LEU A 96 -2.01 -10.86 0.56
N CYS A 97 -2.73 -9.80 0.92
CA CYS A 97 -3.93 -9.94 1.74
C CYS A 97 -5.06 -10.63 0.99
N VAL A 98 -5.04 -10.59 -0.34
CA VAL A 98 -6.12 -11.13 -1.17
C VAL A 98 -5.74 -12.50 -1.76
N ASP A 99 -4.60 -12.58 -2.46
CA ASP A 99 -4.19 -13.78 -3.18
C ASP A 99 -2.70 -13.73 -3.49
N VAL A 100 -1.97 -14.76 -3.04
CA VAL A 100 -0.52 -14.86 -3.24
C VAL A 100 -0.14 -14.91 -4.72
N LEU A 101 -0.89 -15.65 -5.53
CA LEU A 101 -0.59 -15.77 -6.96
C LEU A 101 -0.72 -14.42 -7.67
N ASN A 102 -1.78 -13.67 -7.36
CA ASN A 102 -1.95 -12.32 -7.90
C ASN A 102 -0.83 -11.39 -7.46
N ALA A 103 -0.35 -11.54 -6.23
CA ALA A 103 0.79 -10.78 -5.73
C ALA A 103 2.06 -11.07 -6.53
N GLN A 104 2.31 -12.34 -6.83
CA GLN A 104 3.48 -12.75 -7.63
C GLN A 104 3.42 -12.14 -9.03
N HIS A 105 2.26 -12.20 -9.68
CA HIS A 105 2.07 -11.60 -11.00
C HIS A 105 2.23 -10.08 -10.96
N ALA A 106 1.72 -9.44 -9.91
CA ALA A 106 1.87 -8.00 -9.74
C ALA A 106 3.34 -7.62 -9.60
N MET A 107 4.10 -8.38 -8.81
CA MET A 107 5.53 -8.11 -8.63
C MET A 107 6.31 -8.19 -9.94
N GLU A 108 5.96 -9.16 -10.81
CA GLU A 108 6.57 -9.25 -12.14
C GLU A 108 6.27 -8.01 -12.97
N ARG A 109 5.02 -7.54 -12.94
CA ARG A 109 4.64 -6.30 -13.65
C ARG A 109 5.39 -5.10 -13.09
N TYR A 110 5.56 -5.03 -11.77
CA TYR A 110 6.25 -3.89 -11.13
C TYR A 110 7.73 -3.84 -11.51
N VAL A 111 8.37 -4.98 -11.65
CA VAL A 111 9.75 -5.05 -12.12
C VAL A 111 9.84 -4.56 -13.58
N GLN A 112 8.85 -4.87 -14.41
CA GLN A 112 8.80 -4.36 -15.77
C GLN A 112 8.60 -2.84 -15.80
N MET A 113 7.75 -2.31 -14.91
CA MET A 113 7.53 -0.87 -14.79
C MET A 113 8.76 -0.14 -14.27
N TYR A 114 9.43 -0.73 -13.31
CA TYR A 114 10.55 -0.11 -12.59
C TYR A 114 11.58 -1.19 -12.25
N PRO A 115 12.53 -1.47 -13.16
CA PRO A 115 13.48 -2.57 -12.97
C PRO A 115 14.30 -2.49 -11.68
N ALA A 116 14.61 -1.27 -11.20
CA ALA A 116 15.35 -1.10 -9.95
C ALA A 116 14.60 -1.66 -8.74
N PHE A 117 13.29 -1.84 -8.83
CA PHE A 117 12.48 -2.42 -7.75
C PHE A 117 12.98 -3.83 -7.40
N GLN A 118 13.42 -4.59 -8.38
CA GLN A 118 13.91 -5.96 -8.18
C GLN A 118 15.12 -6.04 -7.24
N ASP A 119 15.93 -4.99 -7.21
CA ASP A 119 17.14 -4.94 -6.37
C ASP A 119 16.86 -4.34 -5.00
N SER A 120 15.63 -3.89 -4.75
CA SER A 120 15.28 -3.22 -3.50
C SER A 120 15.10 -4.22 -2.35
N ARG A 121 15.29 -3.73 -1.13
CA ARG A 121 15.04 -4.52 0.08
C ARG A 121 13.57 -4.89 0.20
N GLU A 122 12.70 -4.01 -0.25
CA GLU A 122 11.25 -4.22 -0.24
C GLU A 122 10.86 -5.41 -1.11
N TYR A 123 11.40 -5.49 -2.32
CA TYR A 123 11.14 -6.61 -3.22
C TYR A 123 11.67 -7.92 -2.62
N LYS A 124 12.87 -7.88 -2.05
CA LYS A 124 13.48 -9.07 -1.43
C LYS A 124 12.65 -9.57 -0.26
N LEU A 125 12.13 -8.65 0.55
CA LEU A 125 11.23 -9.00 1.64
C LEU A 125 9.97 -9.68 1.10
N LEU A 126 9.34 -9.09 0.08
CA LEU A 126 8.13 -9.68 -0.52
C LEU A 126 8.38 -11.10 -1.00
N LYS A 127 9.49 -11.33 -1.68
CA LYS A 127 9.84 -12.66 -2.17
C LYS A 127 10.02 -13.66 -1.02
N THR A 128 10.72 -13.24 0.01
CA THR A 128 10.94 -14.07 1.20
C THR A 128 9.63 -14.39 1.90
N LEU A 129 8.75 -13.40 2.05
CA LEU A 129 7.45 -13.61 2.67
C LEU A 129 6.61 -14.62 1.87
N ILE A 130 6.62 -14.51 0.54
CA ILE A 130 5.87 -15.42 -0.32
C ILE A 130 6.40 -16.84 -0.17
N GLU A 131 7.73 -17.02 -0.14
CA GLU A 131 8.34 -18.33 0.06
C GLU A 131 7.88 -18.96 1.39
N HIS A 132 7.90 -18.17 2.47
CA HIS A 132 7.44 -18.66 3.77
C HIS A 132 5.94 -18.96 3.79
N MET A 133 5.15 -18.17 3.06
CA MET A 133 3.72 -18.42 2.94
C MET A 133 3.46 -19.74 2.19
N GLU A 134 4.19 -20.00 1.12
CA GLU A 134 4.07 -21.25 0.37
C GLU A 134 4.50 -22.46 1.19
N GLU A 135 5.49 -22.29 2.05
CA GLU A 135 5.99 -23.34 2.95
C GLU A 135 5.19 -23.44 4.25
N GLN A 136 4.24 -22.54 4.46
CA GLN A 136 3.48 -22.40 5.73
C GLN A 136 4.39 -22.21 6.93
N ASN A 137 5.49 -21.50 6.73
CA ASN A 137 6.47 -21.25 7.78
C ASN A 137 6.19 -19.90 8.46
N VAL A 138 5.35 -19.95 9.49
CA VAL A 138 4.96 -18.76 10.26
C VAL A 138 6.18 -18.13 10.97
N GLU A 139 7.05 -18.94 11.52
CA GLU A 139 8.25 -18.48 12.20
C GLU A 139 9.18 -17.74 11.25
N GLY A 140 9.43 -18.31 10.07
CA GLY A 140 10.26 -17.68 9.05
C GLY A 140 9.67 -16.36 8.58
N PHE A 141 8.36 -16.31 8.39
CA PHE A 141 7.65 -15.08 8.04
C PHE A 141 7.90 -13.98 9.09
N THR A 142 7.70 -14.33 10.36
CA THR A 142 7.89 -13.39 11.48
C THR A 142 9.33 -12.90 11.55
N ASP A 143 10.30 -13.79 11.41
CA ASP A 143 11.72 -13.45 11.47
C ASP A 143 12.12 -12.52 10.32
N ALA A 144 11.61 -12.76 9.11
CA ALA A 144 11.88 -11.92 7.95
C ALA A 144 11.37 -10.49 8.17
N VAL A 145 10.16 -10.36 8.73
CA VAL A 145 9.58 -9.04 9.04
C VAL A 145 10.42 -8.32 10.10
N LYS A 146 10.81 -9.03 11.14
CA LYS A 146 11.64 -8.46 12.21
C LYS A 146 13.00 -7.99 11.69
N GLU A 147 13.63 -8.77 10.84
CA GLU A 147 14.92 -8.41 10.25
C GLU A 147 14.80 -7.13 9.42
N TYR A 148 13.75 -7.05 8.58
CA TYR A 148 13.50 -5.85 7.78
C TYR A 148 13.25 -4.64 8.69
N ASP A 149 12.40 -4.80 9.71
CA ASP A 149 12.04 -3.72 10.64
C ASP A 149 13.25 -3.20 11.41
N SER A 150 14.23 -4.06 11.71
CA SER A 150 15.43 -3.67 12.45
C SER A 150 16.28 -2.65 11.68
N ILE A 151 16.19 -2.64 10.35
CA ILE A 151 16.96 -1.73 9.50
C ILE A 151 16.08 -0.60 8.97
N SER A 152 14.86 -0.92 8.53
CA SER A 152 13.88 0.05 8.00
C SER A 152 12.59 -0.09 8.80
N ARG A 153 12.36 0.85 9.71
CA ARG A 153 11.18 0.80 10.61
C ARG A 153 9.88 0.72 9.82
N LEU A 154 9.06 -0.24 10.19
CA LEU A 154 7.72 -0.43 9.65
C LEU A 154 6.73 0.31 10.55
N ASP A 155 5.95 1.23 9.97
CA ASP A 155 4.95 1.97 10.74
C ASP A 155 3.73 1.08 11.03
N GLN A 156 2.74 1.66 11.69
CA GLN A 156 1.55 0.93 12.11
C GLN A 156 0.75 0.37 10.93
N TRP A 157 0.71 1.08 9.81
CA TRP A 157 0.01 0.61 8.61
C TRP A 157 0.61 -0.73 8.14
N TYR A 158 1.95 -0.77 7.98
CA TYR A 158 2.65 -1.98 7.56
C TYR A 158 2.45 -3.12 8.56
N THR A 159 2.55 -2.81 9.84
CA THR A 159 2.38 -3.81 10.89
C THR A 159 0.97 -4.41 10.84
N THR A 160 -0.05 -3.57 10.67
CA THR A 160 -1.43 -4.02 10.56
C THR A 160 -1.62 -4.96 9.37
N ILE A 161 -1.12 -4.56 8.20
CA ILE A 161 -1.27 -5.36 6.98
C ILE A 161 -0.50 -6.69 7.11
N LEU A 162 0.74 -6.64 7.60
CA LEU A 162 1.56 -7.85 7.78
C LEU A 162 0.95 -8.81 8.79
N LEU A 163 0.34 -8.30 9.86
CA LEU A 163 -0.35 -9.14 10.83
C LEU A 163 -1.56 -9.84 10.21
N ARG A 164 -2.28 -9.16 9.34
CA ARG A 164 -3.42 -9.77 8.63
C ARG A 164 -2.96 -10.89 7.71
N ILE A 165 -1.85 -10.71 7.01
CA ILE A 165 -1.26 -11.75 6.14
C ILE A 165 -0.82 -12.93 7.00
N LYS A 166 -0.13 -12.67 8.10
CA LYS A 166 0.34 -13.70 9.02
C LYS A 166 -0.83 -14.48 9.63
N LYS A 167 -1.91 -13.79 9.96
CA LYS A 167 -3.10 -14.43 10.50
C LYS A 167 -3.72 -15.41 9.51
N GLN A 168 -3.80 -15.02 8.24
CA GLN A 168 -4.28 -15.91 7.18
C GLN A 168 -3.41 -17.15 7.06
N LEU A 169 -2.09 -16.97 7.16
CA LEU A 169 -1.14 -18.07 7.11
C LEU A 169 -1.36 -19.07 8.26
N ASN A 170 -1.68 -18.56 9.44
CA ASN A 170 -1.96 -19.39 10.63
C ASN A 170 -3.31 -20.11 10.55
N GLU A 171 -4.35 -19.41 10.08
CA GLU A 171 -5.73 -19.90 10.15
C GLU A 171 -6.12 -20.82 9.01
N ASN A 172 -5.44 -20.71 7.86
CA ASN A 172 -5.81 -21.43 6.65
C ASN A 172 -4.64 -22.22 6.07
N PRO A 173 -4.10 -23.19 6.84
CA PRO A 173 -2.93 -23.95 6.36
C PRO A 173 -3.20 -24.78 5.10
N ASP A 174 -4.47 -25.06 4.80
CA ASP A 174 -4.86 -25.89 3.67
C ASP A 174 -5.17 -25.09 2.39
N LEU A 175 -5.12 -23.76 2.45
CA LEU A 175 -5.42 -22.90 1.31
C LEU A 175 -4.16 -22.58 0.50
N ARG A 176 -3.58 -23.60 -0.08
CA ARG A 176 -2.39 -23.43 -0.92
C ARG A 176 -2.73 -23.50 -2.38
#